data_b47993c4bca69afade862eb353d616db
#
_entry.id   b47993c4bca69afade862eb353d616db
#
_cell.length_a   1.000
_cell.length_b   1.000
_cell.length_c   1.000
_cell.angle_alpha   90.00
_cell.angle_beta   90.00
_cell.angle_gamma   90.00
#
_symmetry.space_group_name_H-M   'P 1'
#
loop_
_entity.id
_entity.type
_entity.pdbx_description
1 polymer ?
#
loop_
_entity_poly.entity_id
_entity_poly.type
_entity_poly.pdbx_seq_one_letter_code
_entity_poly.pdbx_strand_id
1 'polypeptide(L)'
;MKAIREVGQVSDTQKSLSEWLEEAGATLFDRGIEYGDPRHNFLRIYKIARALGIQLRDPSDLAIIAIATKLSRMVESPEREDSYLDLIGYAAILGRCRFSTPEDWDDIESDSQS
;
A
#
# COMPACT_ATOMS: atom_id res chain seq x y z
N MET A 1 6.24 26.75 -1.20
CA MET A 1 6.31 25.84 -0.09
C MET A 1 7.75 25.72 0.38
N LYS A 2 7.95 26.14 1.57
CA LYS A 2 9.29 26.25 2.11
C LYS A 2 10.00 24.92 2.26
N ALA A 3 9.27 23.91 2.71
CA ALA A 3 9.86 22.60 2.92
C ALA A 3 10.40 22.00 1.61
N ILE A 4 9.67 22.17 0.52
CA ILE A 4 10.10 21.64 -0.76
C ILE A 4 11.36 22.36 -1.23
N ARG A 5 11.44 23.67 -1.02
CA ARG A 5 12.62 24.43 -1.41
C ARG A 5 13.84 24.00 -0.60
N GLU A 6 13.67 23.80 0.68
CA GLU A 6 14.76 23.33 1.52
C GLU A 6 15.25 21.95 1.11
N VAL A 7 14.31 21.07 0.80
CA VAL A 7 14.64 19.76 0.28
C VAL A 7 15.42 19.87 -1.01
N GLY A 8 15.03 20.78 -1.89
CA GLY A 8 15.74 20.99 -3.13
C GLY A 8 17.18 21.46 -2.95
N GLN A 9 17.50 22.02 -1.79
CA GLN A 9 18.85 22.46 -1.49
C GLN A 9 19.70 21.39 -0.83
N VAL A 10 19.08 20.33 -0.33
CA VAL A 10 19.81 19.20 0.20
C VAL A 10 20.46 18.49 -0.96
N SER A 11 21.69 18.49 -0.97
CA SER A 11 22.46 18.06 -2.10
C SER A 11 22.30 16.57 -2.42
N ASP A 12 23.38 15.98 -2.70
CA ASP A 12 23.60 14.68 -3.31
C ASP A 12 23.02 13.52 -2.54
N THR A 13 22.62 13.69 -1.28
CA THR A 13 22.04 12.61 -0.49
C THR A 13 20.56 12.42 -0.72
N GLN A 14 19.93 13.33 -1.47
CA GLN A 14 18.51 13.20 -1.78
C GLN A 14 18.26 12.17 -2.85
N LYS A 15 17.22 11.40 -2.64
CA LYS A 15 16.77 10.46 -3.65
C LYS A 15 16.08 11.21 -4.79
N SER A 16 16.32 10.74 -6.01
CA SER A 16 15.56 11.21 -7.17
C SER A 16 14.16 10.58 -7.14
N LEU A 17 13.26 11.09 -7.96
CA LEU A 17 11.93 10.50 -8.11
C LEU A 17 12.02 9.04 -8.54
N SER A 18 12.91 8.74 -9.48
CA SER A 18 13.12 7.37 -9.92
C SER A 18 13.59 6.46 -8.79
N GLU A 19 14.48 6.96 -7.96
CA GLU A 19 14.98 6.17 -6.82
C GLU A 19 13.87 5.87 -5.82
N TRP A 20 12.99 6.83 -5.55
CA TRP A 20 11.83 6.59 -4.70
C TRP A 20 10.95 5.48 -5.25
N LEU A 21 10.67 5.52 -6.55
CA LEU A 21 9.82 4.52 -7.19
C LEU A 21 10.49 3.14 -7.23
N GLU A 22 11.79 3.10 -7.52
CA GLU A 22 12.55 1.85 -7.53
C GLU A 22 12.57 1.20 -6.16
N GLU A 23 12.79 2.00 -5.11
CA GLU A 23 12.85 1.49 -3.76
C GLU A 23 11.51 0.98 -3.28
N ALA A 24 10.42 1.70 -3.61
CA ALA A 24 9.08 1.24 -3.30
C ALA A 24 8.76 -0.07 -4.02
N GLY A 25 9.17 -0.18 -5.29
CA GLY A 25 8.97 -1.39 -6.07
C GLY A 25 9.73 -2.57 -5.50
N ALA A 26 10.98 -2.36 -5.09
CA ALA A 26 11.80 -3.40 -4.48
C ALA A 26 11.17 -3.89 -3.17
N THR A 27 10.64 -2.98 -2.37
CA THR A 27 9.97 -3.32 -1.11
C THR A 27 8.73 -4.19 -1.37
N LEU A 28 7.93 -3.82 -2.37
CA LEU A 28 6.77 -4.60 -2.75
C LEU A 28 7.16 -6.00 -3.21
N PHE A 29 8.22 -6.09 -4.01
CA PHE A 29 8.69 -7.37 -4.53
C PHE A 29 9.13 -8.28 -3.39
N ASP A 30 9.92 -7.76 -2.47
CA ASP A 30 10.42 -8.51 -1.33
C ASP A 30 9.29 -9.00 -0.43
N ARG A 31 8.32 -8.15 -0.18
CA ARG A 31 7.15 -8.53 0.63
C ARG A 31 6.29 -9.57 -0.09
N GLY A 32 6.21 -9.49 -1.40
CA GLY A 32 5.50 -10.49 -2.20
C GLY A 32 6.11 -11.87 -2.07
N ILE A 33 7.45 -11.94 -2.06
CA ILE A 33 8.16 -13.19 -1.85
C ILE A 33 7.88 -13.74 -0.45
N GLU A 34 7.93 -12.87 0.55
CA GLU A 34 7.81 -13.27 1.96
C GLU A 34 6.38 -13.57 2.38
N TYR A 35 5.42 -12.76 1.94
CA TYR A 35 4.03 -12.81 2.43
C TYR A 35 3.00 -13.15 1.35
N GLY A 36 3.41 -13.25 0.10
CA GLY A 36 2.51 -13.52 -1.01
C GLY A 36 1.76 -12.29 -1.51
N ASP A 37 0.70 -12.54 -2.26
CA ASP A 37 -0.11 -11.48 -2.85
C ASP A 37 -0.88 -10.75 -1.74
N PRO A 38 -0.72 -9.43 -1.60
CA PRO A 38 -1.43 -8.68 -0.56
C PRO A 38 -2.95 -8.77 -0.66
N ARG A 39 -3.48 -9.13 -1.84
CA ARG A 39 -4.94 -9.30 -1.99
C ARG A 39 -5.48 -10.44 -1.14
N HIS A 40 -4.69 -11.49 -0.90
CA HIS A 40 -5.11 -12.59 0.00
C HIS A 40 -5.36 -12.07 1.40
N ASN A 41 -4.44 -11.26 1.91
CA ASN A 41 -4.56 -10.70 3.24
C ASN A 41 -5.74 -9.73 3.33
N PHE A 42 -5.90 -8.88 2.33
CA PHE A 42 -7.01 -7.93 2.30
C PHE A 42 -8.36 -8.65 2.24
N LEU A 43 -8.46 -9.70 1.46
CA LEU A 43 -9.69 -10.48 1.39
C LEU A 43 -10.02 -11.11 2.74
N ARG A 44 -9.03 -11.65 3.42
CA ARG A 44 -9.22 -12.25 4.74
C ARG A 44 -9.69 -11.21 5.75
N ILE A 45 -9.03 -10.05 5.78
CA ILE A 45 -9.41 -8.97 6.70
C ILE A 45 -10.83 -8.49 6.39
N TYR A 46 -11.16 -8.37 5.12
CA TYR A 46 -12.48 -7.97 4.68
C TYR A 46 -13.55 -8.91 5.23
N LYS A 47 -13.35 -10.21 5.10
CA LYS A 47 -14.30 -11.21 5.59
C LYS A 47 -14.44 -11.16 7.11
N ILE A 48 -13.34 -11.03 7.81
CA ILE A 48 -13.35 -10.94 9.28
C ILE A 48 -14.07 -9.66 9.72
N ALA A 49 -13.75 -8.54 9.11
CA ALA A 49 -14.36 -7.27 9.46
C ALA A 49 -15.87 -7.31 9.25
N ARG A 50 -16.30 -7.87 8.14
CA ARG A 50 -17.74 -7.99 7.86
C ARG A 50 -18.43 -8.89 8.88
N ALA A 51 -17.79 -9.96 9.27
CA ALA A 51 -18.32 -10.85 10.29
C ALA A 51 -18.45 -10.13 11.64
N LEU A 52 -17.61 -9.14 11.89
CA LEU A 52 -17.65 -8.35 13.10
C LEU A 52 -18.59 -7.14 13.00
N GLY A 53 -19.28 -6.98 11.87
CA GLY A 53 -20.26 -5.90 11.68
C GLY A 53 -19.70 -4.63 11.09
N ILE A 54 -18.44 -4.62 10.66
CA ILE A 54 -17.83 -3.47 10.01
C ILE A 54 -18.24 -3.46 8.55
N GLN A 55 -18.78 -2.32 8.08
CA GLN A 55 -19.25 -2.21 6.71
C GLN A 55 -18.11 -1.76 5.79
N LEU A 56 -17.70 -2.66 4.91
CA LEU A 56 -16.74 -2.36 3.86
C LEU A 56 -17.40 -2.71 2.53
N ARG A 57 -17.14 -1.93 1.50
CA ARG A 57 -17.75 -2.15 0.18
C ARG A 57 -17.14 -3.36 -0.52
N ASP A 58 -15.82 -3.45 -0.50
CA ASP A 58 -15.09 -4.55 -1.08
C ASP A 58 -13.66 -4.58 -0.47
N PRO A 59 -12.87 -5.63 -0.78
CA PRO A 59 -11.54 -5.75 -0.16
C PRO A 59 -10.60 -4.58 -0.46
N SER A 60 -10.81 -3.84 -1.56
CA SER A 60 -9.92 -2.71 -1.88
C SER A 60 -10.04 -1.57 -0.87
N ASP A 61 -11.13 -1.50 -0.11
CA ASP A 61 -11.26 -0.51 0.95
C ASP A 61 -10.14 -0.65 2.00
N LEU A 62 -9.58 -1.85 2.16
CA LEU A 62 -8.46 -2.07 3.06
C LEU A 62 -7.22 -1.31 2.61
N ALA A 63 -7.00 -1.21 1.29
CA ALA A 63 -5.89 -0.44 0.75
C ALA A 63 -6.08 1.05 1.03
N ILE A 64 -7.32 1.54 0.94
CA ILE A 64 -7.63 2.94 1.26
C ILE A 64 -7.35 3.23 2.73
N ILE A 65 -7.74 2.32 3.61
CA ILE A 65 -7.47 2.46 5.04
C ILE A 65 -5.97 2.48 5.31
N ALA A 66 -5.22 1.61 4.64
CA ALA A 66 -3.78 1.58 4.78
C ALA A 66 -3.14 2.89 4.32
N ILE A 67 -3.63 3.45 3.20
CA ILE A 67 -3.16 4.75 2.70
C ILE A 67 -3.45 5.84 3.73
N ALA A 68 -4.66 5.87 4.27
CA ALA A 68 -5.02 6.85 5.30
C ALA A 68 -4.11 6.74 6.52
N THR A 69 -3.78 5.51 6.92
CA THR A 69 -2.87 5.28 8.04
C THR A 69 -1.49 5.87 7.77
N LYS A 70 -0.96 5.68 6.54
CA LYS A 70 0.35 6.22 6.20
C LYS A 70 0.33 7.74 6.10
N LEU A 71 -0.75 8.32 5.58
CA LEU A 71 -0.89 9.77 5.56
C LEU A 71 -0.89 10.34 6.98
N SER A 72 -1.57 9.69 7.90
CA SER A 72 -1.57 10.11 9.30
C SER A 72 -0.16 10.08 9.89
N ARG A 73 0.60 9.04 9.60
CA ARG A 73 1.99 8.92 10.07
C ARG A 73 2.88 10.00 9.47
N MET A 74 2.65 10.36 8.21
CA MET A 74 3.40 11.43 7.55
C MET A 74 3.15 12.79 8.19
N VAL A 75 1.95 13.02 8.68
CA VAL A 75 1.63 14.26 9.40
C VAL A 75 2.35 14.28 10.74
N GLU A 76 2.38 13.16 11.45
CA GLU A 76 3.00 13.08 12.76
C GLU A 76 4.53 13.07 12.70
N SER A 77 5.08 12.32 11.75
CA SER A 77 6.53 12.15 11.64
C SER A 77 6.95 12.27 10.17
N PRO A 78 6.96 13.50 9.63
CA PRO A 78 7.22 13.71 8.20
C PRO A 78 8.64 13.36 7.75
N GLU A 79 9.56 13.13 8.67
CA GLU A 79 10.96 12.78 8.36
C GLU A 79 11.15 11.28 8.12
N ARG A 80 10.14 10.46 8.33
CA ARG A 80 10.29 9.01 8.19
C ARG A 80 10.01 8.59 6.76
N GLU A 81 11.05 8.15 6.08
CA GLU A 81 10.95 7.71 4.68
C GLU A 81 10.01 6.53 4.49
N ASP A 82 9.97 5.63 5.47
CA ASP A 82 9.16 4.40 5.37
C ASP A 82 7.71 4.69 5.05
N SER A 83 7.15 5.75 5.62
CA SER A 83 5.74 6.09 5.39
C SER A 83 5.48 6.45 3.93
N TYR A 84 6.40 7.18 3.32
CA TYR A 84 6.27 7.58 1.91
C TYR A 84 6.41 6.36 0.98
N LEU A 85 7.38 5.50 1.26
CA LEU A 85 7.57 4.28 0.47
C LEU A 85 6.36 3.36 0.58
N ASP A 86 5.83 3.20 1.79
CA ASP A 86 4.65 2.38 2.01
C ASP A 86 3.43 2.97 1.31
N LEU A 87 3.30 4.31 1.30
CA LEU A 87 2.19 4.97 0.62
C LEU A 87 2.21 4.67 -0.89
N ILE A 88 3.39 4.76 -1.49
CA ILE A 88 3.55 4.44 -2.91
C ILE A 88 3.13 2.99 -3.16
N GLY A 89 3.58 2.08 -2.31
CA GLY A 89 3.23 0.67 -2.42
C GLY A 89 1.74 0.43 -2.30
N TYR A 90 1.09 1.02 -1.30
CA TYR A 90 -0.35 0.84 -1.12
C TYR A 90 -1.16 1.47 -2.24
N ALA A 91 -0.68 2.57 -2.82
CA ALA A 91 -1.35 3.15 -3.99
C ALA A 91 -1.31 2.18 -5.18
N ALA A 92 -0.18 1.53 -5.40
CA ALA A 92 -0.05 0.53 -6.46
C ALA A 92 -0.97 -0.67 -6.19
N ILE A 93 -1.02 -1.14 -4.94
CA ILE A 93 -1.89 -2.25 -4.55
C ILE A 93 -3.36 -1.87 -4.77
N LEU A 94 -3.74 -0.66 -4.37
CA LEU A 94 -5.11 -0.18 -4.57
C LEU A 94 -5.47 -0.18 -6.06
N GLY A 95 -4.57 0.33 -6.89
CA GLY A 95 -4.79 0.33 -8.33
C GLY A 95 -5.02 -1.09 -8.86
N ARG A 96 -4.16 -2.02 -8.46
CA ARG A 96 -4.33 -3.41 -8.88
C ARG A 96 -5.67 -3.99 -8.41
N CYS A 97 -6.07 -3.70 -7.17
CA CYS A 97 -7.36 -4.19 -6.66
C CYS A 97 -8.53 -3.61 -7.42
N ARG A 98 -8.50 -2.31 -7.70
CA ARG A 98 -9.60 -1.62 -8.38
C ARG A 98 -9.75 -2.04 -9.83
N PHE A 99 -8.66 -2.45 -10.47
CA PHE A 99 -8.68 -2.89 -11.86
C PHE A 99 -8.63 -4.41 -11.99
N SER A 100 -8.81 -5.14 -10.88
CA SER A 100 -8.97 -6.60 -10.90
C SER A 100 -10.39 -6.96 -11.31
N THR A 101 -10.52 -8.03 -12.08
CA THR A 101 -11.83 -8.53 -12.48
C THR A 101 -12.44 -9.38 -11.36
N PRO A 102 -13.75 -9.63 -11.39
CA PRO A 102 -14.35 -10.57 -10.44
C PRO A 102 -13.68 -11.95 -10.48
N GLU A 103 -13.21 -12.38 -11.63
CA GLU A 103 -12.52 -13.66 -11.78
C GLU A 103 -11.21 -13.68 -11.01
N ASP A 104 -10.47 -12.57 -11.02
CA ASP A 104 -9.22 -12.45 -10.26
C ASP A 104 -9.47 -12.66 -8.78
N TRP A 105 -10.55 -12.09 -8.25
CA TRP A 105 -10.91 -12.24 -6.85
C TRP A 105 -11.38 -13.66 -6.52
N ASP A 106 -12.09 -14.28 -7.44
CA ASP A 106 -12.54 -15.67 -7.27
C ASP A 106 -11.35 -16.62 -7.19
N ASP A 107 -10.34 -16.42 -8.03
CA ASP A 107 -9.12 -17.20 -7.99
C ASP A 107 -8.39 -17.05 -6.66
N ILE A 108 -8.29 -15.82 -6.17
CA ILE A 108 -7.66 -15.55 -4.87
C ILE A 108 -8.43 -16.22 -3.75
N GLU A 109 -9.75 -16.16 -3.79
CA GLU A 109 -10.59 -16.80 -2.79
C GLU A 109 -10.42 -18.30 -2.79
N SER A 110 -10.37 -18.91 -3.97
CA SER A 110 -10.15 -20.35 -4.10
C SER A 110 -8.81 -20.75 -3.52
N ASP A 111 -7.75 -19.99 -3.81
CA ASP A 111 -6.42 -20.25 -3.28
C ASP A 111 -6.40 -20.14 -1.76
N SER A 112 -7.11 -19.16 -1.21
CA SER A 112 -7.12 -18.95 0.23
C SER A 112 -7.92 -20.01 0.99
N GLN A 113 -8.78 -20.75 0.31
CA GLN A 113 -9.55 -21.84 0.90
C GLN A 113 -8.81 -23.17 0.86
N SER A 114 -7.80 -23.24 0.02
CA SER A 114 -7.02 -24.46 -0.11
C SER A 114 -5.80 -24.42 0.79
#